data_bb0f9103a8cf1809d19a462d94e00209
#
_entry.id   bb0f9103a8cf1809d19a462d94e00209
#
_cell.length_a   1.000
_cell.length_b   1.000
_cell.length_c   1.000
_cell.angle_alpha   90.00
_cell.angle_beta   90.00
_cell.angle_gamma   90.00
#
_symmetry.space_group_name_H-M   'P 1'
#
loop_
_entity.id
_entity.type
_entity.pdbx_description
1 polymer ?
#
loop_
_entity_poly.entity_id
_entity_poly.type
_entity_poly.pdbx_seq_one_letter_code
_entity_poly.pdbx_strand_id
1 'polypeptide(L)'
;MDDAGSAPIFPNVRTPEDVFRDFRGRRAGIVKALTTDVENFYKLCDPEKENLCLYGLSNETWEVTLPAEEVPPELPEPALGINFARDGMAEKDWLMLVAAHSDAWLIAVAFYFGARFGFDKDARRRLFTMISNLPTVYEAVTGSGKKQSKPPTSNGKSKSGTKPSKKTNSNSKPVKQSLPKQEEQTIKEEGGYKCGMCGGSYYENGELWIGCDSCPNWYHGDCVGVTPAKAEHIKKYRCPSCSNKRSRE
;
A
#
# COMPACT_ATOMS: atom_id res chain seq x y z
N MET A 1 -20.17 32.18 35.43
CA MET A 1 -19.07 31.18 35.30
C MET A 1 -19.28 30.55 33.94
N ASP A 2 -18.61 31.11 32.98
CA ASP A 2 -18.80 30.82 31.58
C ASP A 2 -17.96 29.57 31.26
N ASP A 3 -18.66 28.50 30.90
CA ASP A 3 -18.08 27.28 30.38
C ASP A 3 -17.47 27.57 29.00
N ALA A 4 -16.17 27.83 29.00
CA ALA A 4 -15.42 27.97 27.75
C ALA A 4 -15.31 26.59 27.09
N GLY A 5 -16.37 26.21 26.37
CA GLY A 5 -16.38 25.02 25.50
C GLY A 5 -15.16 25.04 24.62
N SER A 6 -14.27 24.08 24.82
CA SER A 6 -13.11 23.83 23.97
C SER A 6 -13.56 23.77 22.52
N ALA A 7 -13.09 24.70 21.70
CA ALA A 7 -13.38 24.71 20.27
C ALA A 7 -12.88 23.40 19.66
N PRO A 8 -13.64 22.75 18.75
CA PRO A 8 -13.23 21.49 18.16
C PRO A 8 -11.90 21.68 17.45
N ILE A 9 -10.95 20.81 17.75
CA ILE A 9 -9.56 20.79 17.26
C ILE A 9 -9.47 20.69 15.71
N PHE A 10 -10.60 20.53 15.03
CA PHE A 10 -10.69 20.33 13.58
C PHE A 10 -11.57 21.38 12.89
N PRO A 11 -11.04 22.57 12.55
CA PRO A 11 -11.80 23.54 11.76
C PRO A 11 -11.97 23.02 10.31
N ASN A 12 -13.21 22.69 9.93
CA ASN A 12 -13.67 22.52 8.54
C ASN A 12 -13.04 21.40 7.67
N VAL A 13 -12.61 20.28 8.23
CA VAL A 13 -12.25 19.10 7.44
C VAL A 13 -13.53 18.41 6.97
N ARG A 14 -13.97 18.65 5.73
CA ARG A 14 -15.23 18.09 5.20
C ARG A 14 -15.11 17.43 3.84
N THR A 15 -13.96 17.54 3.18
CA THR A 15 -13.73 16.97 1.84
C THR A 15 -12.66 15.89 1.88
N PRO A 16 -12.63 14.98 0.91
CA PRO A 16 -11.53 14.01 0.78
C PRO A 16 -10.15 14.66 0.73
N GLU A 17 -10.04 15.85 0.11
CA GLU A 17 -8.81 16.61 0.01
C GLU A 17 -8.35 17.17 1.37
N ASP A 18 -9.29 17.58 2.21
CA ASP A 18 -8.96 18.06 3.55
C ASP A 18 -8.47 16.91 4.43
N VAL A 19 -9.15 15.76 4.40
CA VAL A 19 -8.70 14.56 5.12
C VAL A 19 -7.34 14.10 4.60
N PHE A 20 -7.12 14.17 3.29
CA PHE A 20 -5.82 13.83 2.71
C PHE A 20 -4.72 14.81 3.12
N ARG A 21 -5.03 16.09 3.29
CA ARG A 21 -4.08 17.09 3.81
C ARG A 21 -3.69 16.78 5.25
N ASP A 22 -4.67 16.44 6.10
CA ASP A 22 -4.43 15.99 7.48
C ASP A 22 -3.55 14.73 7.50
N PHE A 23 -3.91 13.72 6.71
CA PHE A 23 -3.11 12.50 6.54
C PHE A 23 -1.66 12.80 6.15
N ARG A 24 -1.45 13.67 5.17
CA ARG A 24 -0.11 14.06 4.71
C ARG A 24 0.71 14.73 5.82
N GLY A 25 0.11 15.63 6.57
CA GLY A 25 0.78 16.31 7.68
C GLY A 25 1.20 15.32 8.76
N ARG A 26 0.29 14.46 9.21
CA ARG A 26 0.59 13.41 10.21
C ARG A 26 1.68 12.45 9.71
N ARG A 27 1.57 12.00 8.46
CA ARG A 27 2.58 11.15 7.84
C ARG A 27 3.94 11.83 7.79
N ALA A 28 4.01 13.10 7.41
CA ALA A 28 5.27 13.84 7.35
C ALA A 28 5.94 13.93 8.72
N GLY A 29 5.18 14.22 9.78
CA GLY A 29 5.66 14.20 11.16
C GLY A 29 6.24 12.85 11.55
N ILE A 30 5.54 11.74 11.30
CA ILE A 30 6.02 10.39 11.62
C ILE A 30 7.29 10.04 10.82
N VAL A 31 7.32 10.32 9.53
CA VAL A 31 8.53 10.09 8.72
C VAL A 31 9.71 10.86 9.28
N LYS A 32 9.50 12.09 9.71
CA LYS A 32 10.54 12.91 10.36
C LYS A 32 11.04 12.27 11.65
N ALA A 33 10.14 11.79 12.51
CA ALA A 33 10.48 11.08 13.75
C ALA A 33 11.40 9.88 13.48
N LEU A 34 11.05 9.07 12.47
CA LEU A 34 11.71 7.80 12.18
C LEU A 34 12.92 7.93 11.22
N THR A 35 13.27 9.14 10.78
CA THR A 35 14.39 9.39 9.86
C THR A 35 15.30 10.51 10.36
N THR A 36 14.91 11.77 10.16
CA THR A 36 15.77 12.92 10.49
C THR A 36 15.94 13.16 11.98
N ASP A 37 14.92 12.84 12.77
CA ASP A 37 14.89 13.07 14.22
C ASP A 37 15.06 11.75 15.01
N VAL A 38 15.53 10.69 14.36
CA VAL A 38 15.57 9.33 14.91
C VAL A 38 16.29 9.22 16.25
N GLU A 39 17.37 9.95 16.44
CA GLU A 39 18.11 9.94 17.70
C GLU A 39 17.26 10.50 18.86
N ASN A 40 16.51 11.58 18.61
CA ASN A 40 15.61 12.16 19.60
C ASN A 40 14.42 11.24 19.87
N PHE A 41 13.83 10.68 18.80
CA PHE A 41 12.75 9.70 18.91
C PHE A 41 13.18 8.49 19.75
N TYR A 42 14.36 7.91 19.48
CA TYR A 42 14.90 6.78 20.22
C TYR A 42 15.04 7.10 21.72
N LYS A 43 15.57 8.28 22.07
CA LYS A 43 15.74 8.72 23.47
C LYS A 43 14.41 8.89 24.20
N LEU A 44 13.37 9.37 23.50
CA LEU A 44 12.04 9.56 24.09
C LEU A 44 11.31 8.24 24.34
N CYS A 45 11.55 7.22 23.53
CA CYS A 45 10.98 5.88 23.68
C CYS A 45 11.72 5.06 24.76
N ASP A 46 11.78 5.57 25.99
CA ASP A 46 12.42 4.92 27.12
C ASP A 46 11.62 3.67 27.56
N PRO A 47 12.21 2.45 27.56
CA PRO A 47 11.52 1.21 27.95
C PRO A 47 11.10 1.15 29.41
N GLU A 48 11.74 1.97 30.28
CA GLU A 48 11.41 2.04 31.71
C GLU A 48 10.15 2.88 31.97
N LYS A 49 9.67 3.62 30.98
CA LYS A 49 8.42 4.39 31.06
C LYS A 49 7.22 3.51 30.79
N GLU A 50 6.04 4.05 31.13
CA GLU A 50 4.76 3.46 30.77
C GLU A 50 4.62 3.31 29.24
N ASN A 51 3.54 2.68 28.80
CA ASN A 51 3.27 2.43 27.37
C ASN A 51 3.17 3.72 26.55
N LEU A 52 4.18 4.00 25.75
CA LEU A 52 4.24 5.18 24.89
C LEU A 52 3.69 4.91 23.50
N CYS A 53 3.19 5.99 22.88
CA CYS A 53 2.67 6.02 21.52
C CYS A 53 3.40 7.06 20.70
N LEU A 54 3.55 6.83 19.38
CA LEU A 54 3.98 7.84 18.42
C LEU A 54 2.78 8.47 17.74
N TYR A 55 2.62 9.77 17.88
CA TYR A 55 1.60 10.56 17.20
C TYR A 55 2.23 11.44 16.12
N GLY A 56 1.67 11.37 14.90
CA GLY A 56 1.90 12.39 13.89
C GLY A 56 0.82 13.45 13.95
N LEU A 57 1.19 14.72 13.88
CA LEU A 57 0.27 15.86 13.93
C LEU A 57 0.06 16.45 12.54
N SER A 58 -1.09 17.07 12.31
CA SER A 58 -1.48 17.62 11.01
C SER A 58 -0.59 18.78 10.53
N ASN A 59 0.16 19.40 11.45
CA ASN A 59 1.15 20.45 11.20
C ASN A 59 2.56 19.94 10.86
N GLU A 60 2.70 18.68 10.49
CA GLU A 60 3.97 18.02 10.13
C GLU A 60 4.96 17.85 11.30
N THR A 61 4.47 17.96 12.54
CA THR A 61 5.23 17.63 13.74
C THR A 61 4.87 16.24 14.28
N TRP A 62 5.60 15.78 15.27
CA TRP A 62 5.39 14.51 15.93
C TRP A 62 5.62 14.62 17.43
N GLU A 63 5.05 13.69 18.18
CA GLU A 63 5.29 13.57 19.63
C GLU A 63 5.25 12.12 20.07
N VAL A 64 5.96 11.81 21.16
CA VAL A 64 5.90 10.53 21.87
C VAL A 64 5.31 10.81 23.23
N THR A 65 4.17 10.23 23.51
CA THR A 65 3.40 10.46 24.74
C THR A 65 2.60 9.22 25.13
N LEU A 66 2.02 9.27 26.32
CA LEU A 66 1.03 8.27 26.77
C LEU A 66 -0.21 8.30 25.86
N PRO A 67 -0.96 7.18 25.80
CA PRO A 67 -2.25 7.17 25.13
C PRO A 67 -3.20 8.21 25.74
N ALA A 68 -4.22 8.61 24.97
CA ALA A 68 -5.22 9.55 25.44
C ALA A 68 -5.96 8.99 26.67
N GLU A 69 -6.12 9.80 27.71
CA GLU A 69 -6.89 9.42 28.92
C GLU A 69 -8.40 9.42 28.68
N GLU A 70 -8.85 10.11 27.64
CA GLU A 70 -10.28 10.25 27.31
C GLU A 70 -10.84 8.94 26.73
N VAL A 71 -12.01 8.50 27.25
CA VAL A 71 -12.68 7.27 26.80
C VAL A 71 -14.14 7.61 26.41
N PRO A 72 -14.53 7.38 25.15
CA PRO A 72 -13.69 6.96 24.00
C PRO A 72 -12.76 8.07 23.51
N PRO A 73 -11.57 7.72 22.98
CA PRO A 73 -10.65 8.74 22.47
C PRO A 73 -11.24 9.45 21.25
N GLU A 74 -10.88 10.71 21.07
CA GLU A 74 -11.39 11.53 19.95
C GLU A 74 -10.92 10.99 18.58
N LEU A 75 -9.74 10.38 18.53
CA LEU A 75 -9.17 9.73 17.35
C LEU A 75 -8.82 8.27 17.64
N PRO A 76 -8.73 7.41 16.61
CA PRO A 76 -8.14 6.10 16.78
C PRO A 76 -6.77 6.17 17.45
N GLU A 77 -6.51 5.27 18.39
CA GLU A 77 -5.23 5.22 19.09
C GLU A 77 -4.14 4.57 18.23
N PRO A 78 -2.90 5.08 18.26
CA PRO A 78 -1.77 4.40 17.65
C PRO A 78 -1.38 3.14 18.43
N ALA A 79 -0.38 2.41 17.93
CA ALA A 79 0.17 1.26 18.64
C ALA A 79 0.70 1.68 20.02
N LEU A 80 0.27 0.95 21.05
CA LEU A 80 0.65 1.18 22.43
C LEU A 80 1.97 0.47 22.77
N GLY A 81 2.79 1.09 23.61
CA GLY A 81 3.98 0.47 24.17
C GLY A 81 5.07 0.22 23.14
N ILE A 82 5.23 1.10 22.16
CA ILE A 82 6.31 1.00 21.15
C ILE A 82 7.70 1.01 21.78
N ASN A 83 7.85 1.63 22.96
CA ASN A 83 9.07 1.71 23.71
C ASN A 83 9.54 0.36 24.30
N PHE A 84 8.64 -0.55 24.64
CA PHE A 84 8.99 -1.82 25.27
C PHE A 84 9.84 -2.74 24.37
N ALA A 85 9.65 -2.68 23.07
CA ALA A 85 10.40 -3.48 22.11
C ALA A 85 11.73 -2.84 21.68
N ARG A 86 12.00 -1.58 22.07
CA ARG A 86 13.17 -0.80 21.58
C ARG A 86 14.50 -1.51 21.79
N ASP A 87 14.71 -2.05 22.99
CA ASP A 87 16.00 -2.67 23.37
C ASP A 87 15.96 -4.20 23.19
N GLY A 88 14.83 -4.76 22.79
CA GLY A 88 14.64 -6.21 22.58
C GLY A 88 14.98 -6.70 21.16
N MET A 89 15.27 -5.79 20.21
CA MET A 89 15.59 -6.10 18.83
C MET A 89 16.60 -5.10 18.26
N ALA A 90 17.09 -5.34 17.04
CA ALA A 90 17.96 -4.37 16.36
C ALA A 90 17.18 -3.06 16.10
N GLU A 91 17.83 -1.91 16.29
CA GLU A 91 17.22 -0.59 16.10
C GLU A 91 16.49 -0.46 14.76
N LYS A 92 17.12 -0.92 13.69
CA LYS A 92 16.52 -0.91 12.34
C LYS A 92 15.21 -1.70 12.28
N ASP A 93 15.16 -2.87 12.89
CA ASP A 93 13.97 -3.72 12.88
C ASP A 93 12.86 -3.12 13.73
N TRP A 94 13.21 -2.51 14.86
CA TRP A 94 12.28 -1.77 15.69
C TRP A 94 11.69 -0.56 14.96
N LEU A 95 12.51 0.24 14.27
CA LEU A 95 12.02 1.37 13.46
C LEU A 95 11.08 0.91 12.33
N MET A 96 11.38 -0.21 11.68
CA MET A 96 10.49 -0.79 10.67
C MET A 96 9.16 -1.25 11.26
N LEU A 97 9.17 -1.84 12.45
CA LEU A 97 7.96 -2.26 13.16
C LEU A 97 7.09 -1.04 13.52
N VAL A 98 7.70 0.01 14.09
CA VAL A 98 7.00 1.27 14.41
C VAL A 98 6.43 1.90 13.14
N ALA A 99 7.18 1.90 12.04
CA ALA A 99 6.73 2.43 10.75
C ALA A 99 5.49 1.70 10.23
N ALA A 100 5.47 0.36 10.28
CA ALA A 100 4.34 -0.45 9.85
C ALA A 100 3.08 -0.18 10.69
N HIS A 101 3.22 -0.10 12.01
CA HIS A 101 2.11 0.28 12.90
C HIS A 101 1.62 1.71 12.65
N SER A 102 2.54 2.63 12.36
CA SER A 102 2.19 4.02 12.04
C SER A 102 1.41 4.12 10.73
N ASP A 103 1.75 3.34 9.71
CA ASP A 103 0.96 3.27 8.46
C ASP A 103 -0.47 2.80 8.73
N ALA A 104 -0.66 1.78 9.57
CA ALA A 104 -1.99 1.29 9.95
C ALA A 104 -2.79 2.37 10.70
N TRP A 105 -2.15 3.08 11.64
CA TRP A 105 -2.79 4.16 12.37
C TRP A 105 -3.21 5.33 11.48
N LEU A 106 -2.33 5.77 10.57
CA LEU A 106 -2.64 6.86 9.63
C LEU A 106 -3.86 6.54 8.77
N ILE A 107 -3.98 5.30 8.31
CA ILE A 107 -5.15 4.83 7.56
C ILE A 107 -6.39 4.81 8.45
N ALA A 108 -6.28 4.32 9.68
CA ALA A 108 -7.40 4.29 10.64
C ALA A 108 -7.94 5.71 10.91
N VAL A 109 -7.06 6.71 11.10
CA VAL A 109 -7.45 8.12 11.29
C VAL A 109 -8.15 8.67 10.04
N ALA A 110 -7.62 8.41 8.84
CA ALA A 110 -8.23 8.86 7.61
C ALA A 110 -9.63 8.24 7.38
N PHE A 111 -9.80 6.96 7.66
CA PHE A 111 -11.11 6.29 7.59
C PHE A 111 -12.07 6.77 8.67
N TYR A 112 -11.58 7.03 9.87
CA TYR A 112 -12.39 7.63 10.95
C TYR A 112 -12.99 8.96 10.51
N PHE A 113 -12.18 9.86 9.93
CA PHE A 113 -12.69 11.12 9.39
C PHE A 113 -13.67 10.91 8.24
N GLY A 114 -13.38 9.99 7.31
CA GLY A 114 -14.29 9.66 6.22
C GLY A 114 -15.66 9.18 6.71
N ALA A 115 -15.69 8.36 7.77
CA ALA A 115 -16.92 7.91 8.42
C ALA A 115 -17.62 9.06 9.16
N ARG A 116 -16.88 9.84 9.94
CA ARG A 116 -17.41 10.98 10.72
C ARG A 116 -18.05 12.06 9.82
N PHE A 117 -17.48 12.29 8.65
CA PHE A 117 -18.01 13.27 7.68
C PHE A 117 -19.00 12.68 6.68
N GLY A 118 -19.38 11.41 6.84
CA GLY A 118 -20.39 10.76 6.01
C GLY A 118 -19.97 10.61 4.55
N PHE A 119 -18.71 10.36 4.26
CA PHE A 119 -18.23 10.18 2.89
C PHE A 119 -18.96 9.02 2.21
N ASP A 120 -19.50 9.29 1.04
CA ASP A 120 -20.04 8.26 0.16
C ASP A 120 -18.93 7.36 -0.44
N LYS A 121 -19.34 6.39 -1.24
CA LYS A 121 -18.42 5.44 -1.86
C LYS A 121 -17.36 6.13 -2.74
N ASP A 122 -17.74 7.17 -3.48
CA ASP A 122 -16.86 7.84 -4.43
C ASP A 122 -15.87 8.77 -3.71
N ALA A 123 -16.31 9.48 -2.67
CA ALA A 123 -15.46 10.27 -1.81
C ALA A 123 -14.40 9.40 -1.09
N ARG A 124 -14.82 8.21 -0.55
CA ARG A 124 -13.88 7.25 0.06
C ARG A 124 -12.88 6.71 -0.95
N ARG A 125 -13.34 6.35 -2.16
CA ARG A 125 -12.45 5.88 -3.23
C ARG A 125 -11.43 6.96 -3.62
N ARG A 126 -11.86 8.22 -3.74
CA ARG A 126 -10.99 9.35 -4.05
C ARG A 126 -9.93 9.56 -2.98
N LEU A 127 -10.32 9.57 -1.70
CA LEU A 127 -9.39 9.66 -0.57
C LEU A 127 -8.36 8.53 -0.61
N PHE A 128 -8.81 7.28 -0.76
CA PHE A 128 -7.93 6.12 -0.79
C PHE A 128 -6.95 6.14 -1.98
N THR A 129 -7.40 6.60 -3.14
CA THR A 129 -6.52 6.78 -4.32
C THR A 129 -5.43 7.82 -4.04
N MET A 130 -5.76 8.94 -3.39
CA MET A 130 -4.76 9.95 -3.03
C MET A 130 -3.74 9.40 -2.03
N ILE A 131 -4.19 8.66 -1.01
CA ILE A 131 -3.33 8.02 -0.01
C ILE A 131 -2.39 7.00 -0.68
N SER A 132 -2.94 6.13 -1.53
CA SER A 132 -2.19 5.06 -2.21
C SER A 132 -1.14 5.56 -3.22
N ASN A 133 -1.20 6.82 -3.63
CA ASN A 133 -0.20 7.45 -4.48
C ASN A 133 1.03 7.96 -3.70
N LEU A 134 0.99 7.92 -2.38
CA LEU A 134 2.14 8.26 -1.54
C LEU A 134 2.89 6.99 -1.12
N PRO A 135 4.22 7.05 -1.01
CA PRO A 135 4.97 5.99 -0.33
C PRO A 135 4.47 5.83 1.11
N THR A 136 4.43 4.62 1.61
CA THR A 136 4.14 4.36 3.03
C THR A 136 5.24 4.92 3.93
N VAL A 137 4.99 5.04 5.22
CA VAL A 137 6.03 5.36 6.21
C VAL A 137 7.10 4.27 6.20
N TYR A 138 6.67 3.00 6.13
CA TYR A 138 7.57 1.84 6.02
C TYR A 138 8.51 1.95 4.81
N GLU A 139 7.98 2.27 3.63
CA GLU A 139 8.80 2.47 2.43
C GLU A 139 9.76 3.66 2.56
N ALA A 140 9.35 4.74 3.23
CA ALA A 140 10.20 5.90 3.47
C ALA A 140 11.37 5.57 4.41
N VAL A 141 11.11 4.82 5.49
CA VAL A 141 12.12 4.42 6.49
C VAL A 141 13.09 3.38 5.92
N THR A 142 12.60 2.43 5.13
CA THR A 142 13.43 1.36 4.54
C THR A 142 14.16 1.79 3.26
N GLY A 143 13.81 2.94 2.68
CA GLY A 143 14.33 3.38 1.39
C GLY A 143 13.81 2.57 0.20
N SER A 144 12.79 1.73 0.41
CA SER A 144 12.20 0.85 -0.62
C SER A 144 11.25 1.58 -1.56
N GLY A 145 10.88 2.83 -1.25
CA GLY A 145 9.97 3.65 -2.05
C GLY A 145 10.50 3.86 -3.46
N LYS A 146 9.71 3.50 -4.46
CA LYS A 146 10.02 3.77 -5.88
C LYS A 146 10.34 5.26 -6.03
N LYS A 147 11.53 5.59 -6.53
CA LYS A 147 11.84 6.95 -6.99
C LYS A 147 10.75 7.34 -7.98
N GLN A 148 9.90 8.31 -7.62
CA GLN A 148 8.92 8.88 -8.54
C GLN A 148 9.69 9.35 -9.78
N SER A 149 9.47 8.68 -10.90
CA SER A 149 9.91 9.16 -12.20
C SER A 149 9.21 10.50 -12.45
N LYS A 150 10.00 11.58 -12.61
CA LYS A 150 9.50 12.88 -13.05
C LYS A 150 8.66 12.68 -14.33
N PRO A 151 7.54 13.40 -14.50
CA PRO A 151 6.77 13.32 -15.74
C PRO A 151 7.66 13.70 -16.92
N PRO A 152 7.57 13.01 -18.07
CA PRO A 152 8.35 13.37 -19.25
C PRO A 152 7.84 14.70 -19.79
N THR A 153 8.69 15.70 -19.79
CA THR A 153 8.50 16.93 -20.54
C THR A 153 8.49 16.58 -22.03
N SER A 154 7.33 16.76 -22.65
CA SER A 154 7.16 16.67 -24.10
C SER A 154 8.02 17.74 -24.80
N ASN A 155 9.00 17.32 -25.54
CA ASN A 155 9.51 18.12 -26.67
C ASN A 155 9.76 17.21 -27.86
N GLY A 156 8.89 17.35 -28.84
CA GLY A 156 8.98 16.66 -30.10
C GLY A 156 10.13 17.18 -30.96
N LYS A 157 10.76 16.26 -31.68
CA LYS A 157 11.14 16.47 -33.09
C LYS A 157 11.56 15.16 -33.74
N SER A 158 10.79 14.83 -34.76
CA SER A 158 11.05 13.81 -35.75
C SER A 158 12.41 13.96 -36.45
N LYS A 159 13.09 12.85 -36.77
CA LYS A 159 13.61 12.56 -38.11
C LYS A 159 14.08 11.11 -38.26
N SER A 160 13.67 10.59 -39.37
CA SER A 160 13.93 9.37 -40.12
C SER A 160 15.40 8.91 -40.24
N GLY A 161 15.61 7.58 -40.41
CA GLY A 161 16.78 7.09 -41.13
C GLY A 161 17.19 5.65 -40.83
N THR A 162 16.66 4.68 -41.60
CA THR A 162 17.33 3.53 -42.27
C THR A 162 18.06 2.44 -41.47
N LYS A 163 17.58 1.19 -41.66
CA LYS A 163 18.27 -0.14 -41.52
C LYS A 163 19.50 -0.25 -42.44
N PRO A 164 20.41 -1.31 -42.34
CA PRO A 164 20.11 -2.72 -42.21
C PRO A 164 21.16 -3.64 -41.49
N SER A 165 20.66 -4.82 -41.10
CA SER A 165 21.17 -6.24 -41.14
C SER A 165 22.64 -6.64 -40.88
N LYS A 166 22.86 -7.68 -40.05
CA LYS A 166 23.24 -9.09 -40.39
C LYS A 166 23.72 -9.85 -39.17
N LYS A 167 23.08 -10.99 -38.90
CA LYS A 167 23.53 -12.41 -38.89
C LYS A 167 24.77 -12.75 -38.06
N THR A 168 24.71 -13.74 -37.12
CA THR A 168 24.88 -15.21 -37.22
C THR A 168 24.85 -15.78 -35.80
N ASN A 169 24.06 -16.76 -35.50
CA ASN A 169 24.08 -18.21 -35.57
C ASN A 169 25.09 -18.95 -34.68
N SER A 170 24.58 -19.77 -33.71
CA SER A 170 24.84 -21.20 -33.49
C SER A 170 24.38 -21.58 -32.07
N ASN A 171 23.39 -22.40 -31.93
CA ASN A 171 23.25 -23.84 -31.96
C ASN A 171 23.86 -24.59 -30.77
N SER A 172 22.99 -25.14 -29.87
CA SER A 172 23.00 -26.57 -29.50
C SER A 172 21.91 -26.89 -28.43
N LYS A 173 21.04 -27.83 -28.78
CA LYS A 173 20.17 -28.69 -27.97
C LYS A 173 20.86 -30.06 -27.82
N PRO A 174 20.30 -31.06 -27.13
CA PRO A 174 19.44 -31.21 -25.95
C PRO A 174 19.92 -32.30 -24.98
N VAL A 175 19.33 -32.47 -23.79
CA VAL A 175 19.10 -33.79 -23.17
C VAL A 175 17.87 -33.76 -22.25
N LYS A 176 16.98 -34.72 -22.49
CA LYS A 176 15.84 -35.14 -21.67
C LYS A 176 16.30 -35.88 -20.42
N GLN A 177 15.61 -35.75 -19.30
CA GLN A 177 15.20 -36.91 -18.48
C GLN A 177 14.09 -36.56 -17.50
N SER A 178 13.16 -37.43 -17.49
CA SER A 178 11.95 -37.84 -16.84
C SER A 178 11.81 -37.63 -15.31
N LEU A 179 10.52 -37.41 -14.92
CA LEU A 179 9.85 -37.40 -13.61
C LEU A 179 10.26 -38.55 -12.64
N PRO A 180 10.04 -38.31 -11.31
CA PRO A 180 8.85 -38.88 -10.69
C PRO A 180 8.04 -37.95 -9.76
N LYS A 181 6.80 -38.36 -9.51
CA LYS A 181 5.75 -37.84 -8.64
C LYS A 181 6.08 -37.97 -7.15
N GLN A 182 5.43 -37.07 -6.41
CA GLN A 182 5.04 -37.05 -4.98
C GLN A 182 5.79 -35.94 -4.24
N GLU A 183 5.19 -35.05 -3.48
CA GLU A 183 4.11 -35.07 -2.50
C GLU A 183 3.66 -33.61 -2.20
N GLU A 184 2.41 -33.48 -1.89
CA GLU A 184 1.73 -32.30 -1.34
C GLU A 184 2.44 -31.77 -0.09
N GLN A 185 3.00 -30.55 -0.13
CA GLN A 185 3.24 -29.76 1.05
C GLN A 185 2.79 -28.34 0.80
N THR A 186 1.68 -28.00 1.46
CA THR A 186 1.11 -26.68 1.62
C THR A 186 2.15 -25.74 2.23
N ILE A 187 2.71 -24.86 1.40
CA ILE A 187 3.41 -23.66 1.86
C ILE A 187 2.48 -22.48 1.54
N LYS A 188 1.88 -21.93 2.58
CA LYS A 188 1.20 -20.61 2.52
C LYS A 188 2.29 -19.57 2.34
N GLU A 189 2.60 -19.21 1.09
CA GLU A 189 3.28 -17.96 0.80
C GLU A 189 2.23 -16.85 0.72
N GLU A 190 2.33 -15.86 1.57
CA GLU A 190 1.62 -14.59 1.54
C GLU A 190 2.08 -13.76 0.32
N GLY A 191 1.70 -14.20 -0.85
CA GLY A 191 1.85 -13.48 -2.11
C GLY A 191 0.49 -13.35 -2.76
N GLY A 192 -0.26 -12.29 -2.44
CA GLY A 192 -1.56 -12.03 -3.05
C GLY A 192 -1.50 -12.12 -4.57
N TYR A 193 -2.50 -12.76 -5.19
CA TYR A 193 -2.62 -12.87 -6.65
C TYR A 193 -2.59 -11.48 -7.30
N LYS A 194 -1.83 -11.34 -8.40
CA LYS A 194 -1.77 -10.10 -9.18
C LYS A 194 -2.51 -10.27 -10.48
N CYS A 195 -3.28 -9.26 -10.88
CA CYS A 195 -3.98 -9.26 -12.15
C CYS A 195 -2.99 -9.21 -13.32
N GLY A 196 -3.03 -10.21 -14.20
CA GLY A 196 -2.16 -10.31 -15.37
C GLY A 196 -2.38 -9.21 -16.43
N MET A 197 -3.41 -8.37 -16.28
CA MET A 197 -3.70 -7.25 -17.18
C MET A 197 -3.20 -5.92 -16.63
N CYS A 198 -3.57 -5.57 -15.39
CA CYS A 198 -3.24 -4.27 -14.78
C CYS A 198 -2.17 -4.35 -13.69
N GLY A 199 -1.74 -5.55 -13.27
CA GLY A 199 -0.76 -5.76 -12.20
C GLY A 199 -1.30 -5.48 -10.78
N GLY A 200 -2.57 -5.10 -10.64
CA GLY A 200 -3.21 -4.87 -9.34
C GLY A 200 -3.31 -6.15 -8.52
N SER A 201 -3.16 -6.03 -7.19
CA SER A 201 -3.23 -7.15 -6.25
C SER A 201 -4.67 -7.54 -5.94
N TYR A 202 -4.88 -8.81 -5.54
CA TYR A 202 -6.14 -9.27 -4.98
C TYR A 202 -6.41 -8.57 -3.65
N TYR A 203 -7.55 -7.89 -3.56
CA TYR A 203 -8.11 -7.39 -2.31
C TYR A 203 -9.49 -8.01 -2.12
N GLU A 204 -9.85 -8.38 -0.92
CA GLU A 204 -11.17 -8.96 -0.56
C GLU A 204 -12.33 -7.92 -0.65
N ASN A 205 -12.33 -7.08 -1.65
CA ASN A 205 -13.30 -5.99 -1.83
C ASN A 205 -14.56 -6.41 -2.58
N GLY A 206 -14.80 -7.71 -2.74
CA GLY A 206 -15.94 -8.22 -3.51
C GLY A 206 -15.81 -8.02 -5.02
N GLU A 207 -14.63 -7.69 -5.54
CA GLU A 207 -14.36 -7.63 -6.98
C GLU A 207 -14.30 -9.05 -7.56
N LEU A 208 -14.91 -9.22 -8.74
CA LEU A 208 -14.86 -10.49 -9.45
C LEU A 208 -13.44 -10.77 -9.95
N TRP A 209 -12.89 -11.91 -9.56
CA TRP A 209 -11.63 -12.42 -10.09
C TRP A 209 -11.88 -13.71 -10.89
N ILE A 210 -11.19 -13.84 -12.01
CA ILE A 210 -11.28 -15.01 -12.85
C ILE A 210 -9.89 -15.55 -13.19
N GLY A 211 -9.65 -16.83 -12.93
CA GLY A 211 -8.44 -17.54 -13.27
C GLY A 211 -8.45 -18.05 -14.70
N CYS A 212 -7.31 -18.07 -15.37
CA CYS A 212 -7.19 -18.65 -16.72
C CYS A 212 -6.91 -20.15 -16.64
N ASP A 213 -7.74 -20.97 -17.28
CA ASP A 213 -7.54 -22.45 -17.35
C ASP A 213 -6.35 -22.89 -18.20
N SER A 214 -5.67 -21.98 -18.87
CA SER A 214 -4.55 -22.28 -19.77
C SER A 214 -3.20 -21.69 -19.29
N CYS A 215 -3.19 -20.85 -18.23
CA CYS A 215 -1.99 -20.33 -17.61
C CYS A 215 -2.28 -19.98 -16.14
N PRO A 216 -1.27 -19.82 -15.27
CA PRO A 216 -1.46 -19.60 -13.84
C PRO A 216 -1.90 -18.18 -13.47
N ASN A 217 -2.28 -17.33 -14.44
CA ASN A 217 -2.61 -15.93 -14.18
C ASN A 217 -4.08 -15.73 -13.83
N TRP A 218 -4.30 -14.80 -12.92
CA TRP A 218 -5.61 -14.32 -12.48
C TRP A 218 -5.87 -12.91 -13.02
N TYR A 219 -7.13 -12.54 -13.17
CA TYR A 219 -7.56 -11.28 -13.76
C TYR A 219 -8.76 -10.70 -13.03
N HIS A 220 -8.84 -9.39 -12.86
CA HIS A 220 -10.09 -8.74 -12.47
C HIS A 220 -11.12 -8.96 -13.57
N GLY A 221 -12.36 -9.26 -13.21
CA GLY A 221 -13.47 -9.38 -14.16
C GLY A 221 -13.59 -8.16 -15.08
N ASP A 222 -13.49 -6.97 -14.52
CA ASP A 222 -13.56 -5.71 -15.28
C ASP A 222 -12.39 -5.54 -16.26
N CYS A 223 -11.18 -5.97 -15.91
CA CYS A 223 -10.02 -5.91 -16.81
C CYS A 223 -10.15 -6.78 -18.05
N VAL A 224 -10.95 -7.85 -17.96
CA VAL A 224 -11.15 -8.81 -19.04
C VAL A 224 -12.59 -8.84 -19.57
N GLY A 225 -13.44 -7.90 -19.15
CA GLY A 225 -14.81 -7.73 -19.62
C GLY A 225 -15.77 -8.86 -19.21
N VAL A 226 -15.48 -9.52 -18.08
CA VAL A 226 -16.32 -10.56 -17.48
C VAL A 226 -17.08 -9.99 -16.30
N THR A 227 -18.39 -9.88 -16.45
CA THR A 227 -19.30 -9.46 -15.35
C THR A 227 -19.67 -10.67 -14.48
N PRO A 228 -20.14 -10.46 -13.22
CA PRO A 228 -20.60 -11.55 -12.36
C PRO A 228 -21.62 -12.48 -13.03
N ALA A 229 -22.60 -11.91 -13.71
CA ALA A 229 -23.62 -12.68 -14.45
C ALA A 229 -23.03 -13.52 -15.60
N LYS A 230 -21.95 -13.05 -16.25
CA LYS A 230 -21.24 -13.84 -17.27
C LYS A 230 -20.37 -14.93 -16.65
N ALA A 231 -19.76 -14.66 -15.49
CA ALA A 231 -18.89 -15.61 -14.82
C ALA A 231 -19.62 -16.89 -14.43
N GLU A 232 -20.87 -16.80 -13.99
CA GLU A 232 -21.73 -17.95 -13.63
C GLU A 232 -21.94 -18.94 -14.79
N HIS A 233 -21.84 -18.47 -16.04
CA HIS A 233 -22.04 -19.29 -17.23
C HIS A 233 -20.72 -19.76 -17.89
N ILE A 234 -19.57 -19.29 -17.40
CA ILE A 234 -18.24 -19.65 -17.95
C ILE A 234 -17.75 -20.95 -17.30
N LYS A 235 -17.79 -22.05 -18.04
CA LYS A 235 -17.24 -23.34 -17.59
C LYS A 235 -15.70 -23.42 -17.71
N LYS A 236 -15.12 -22.71 -18.68
CA LYS A 236 -13.66 -22.61 -18.88
C LYS A 236 -13.34 -21.23 -19.42
N TYR A 237 -12.44 -20.53 -18.72
CA TYR A 237 -11.99 -19.21 -19.11
C TYR A 237 -10.57 -19.25 -19.68
N ARG A 238 -10.34 -18.56 -20.79
CA ARG A 238 -9.01 -18.31 -21.35
C ARG A 238 -8.76 -16.82 -21.46
N CYS A 239 -7.65 -16.38 -20.90
CA CYS A 239 -7.27 -14.98 -20.98
C CYS A 239 -6.94 -14.52 -22.40
N PRO A 240 -6.95 -13.22 -22.70
CA PRO A 240 -6.64 -12.70 -24.04
C PRO A 240 -5.31 -13.20 -24.62
N SER A 241 -4.29 -13.31 -23.79
CA SER A 241 -2.97 -13.82 -24.19
C SER A 241 -2.99 -15.30 -24.60
N CYS A 242 -3.80 -16.12 -23.93
CA CYS A 242 -3.95 -17.54 -24.25
C CYS A 242 -4.91 -17.80 -25.40
N SER A 243 -5.90 -16.90 -25.58
CA SER A 243 -6.85 -16.98 -26.71
C SER A 243 -6.19 -16.62 -28.04
N ASN A 244 -5.27 -15.64 -28.05
CA ASN A 244 -4.56 -15.19 -29.26
C ASN A 244 -3.44 -16.16 -29.75
N LYS A 245 -3.01 -17.13 -28.92
CA LYS A 245 -1.99 -18.12 -29.34
C LYS A 245 -2.51 -19.17 -30.32
N ARG A 246 -3.84 -19.31 -30.51
CA ARG A 246 -4.45 -20.29 -31.43
C ARG A 246 -4.56 -19.83 -32.88
N SER A 247 -4.23 -18.57 -33.19
CA SER A 247 -4.32 -18.03 -34.56
C SER A 247 -2.98 -18.10 -35.33
N ARG A 248 -2.03 -18.89 -34.88
CA ARG A 248 -0.70 -19.05 -35.52
C ARG A 248 -0.25 -20.50 -35.66
N GLU A 249 -1.20 -21.42 -35.92
CA GLU A 249 -0.91 -22.75 -36.47
C GLU A 249 -1.69 -22.94 -37.76
#